data_4ce0c8a68195711fb1220231ba8174e0
#
_entry.id   4ce0c8a68195711fb1220231ba8174e0
#
_cell.length_a   1.000
_cell.length_b   1.000
_cell.length_c   1.000
_cell.angle_alpha   90.00
_cell.angle_beta   90.00
_cell.angle_gamma   90.00
#
_symmetry.space_group_name_H-M   'P 1'
#
loop_
_entity.id
_entity.type
_entity.pdbx_description
1 polymer ?
#
loop_
_entity_poly.entity_id
_entity_poly.type
_entity_poly.pdbx_seq_one_letter_code
_entity_poly.pdbx_strand_id
1 'polypeptide(L)'
;MAFIKTRIILNAMSEITEKELPPNLKPLWLKALTAVQTSNFSYGIPLLQAVLKDAPGFLEGRKMLRTCELQLTGNTKKKGGLFGMSGGGMSVMKLHGPAKKDPIATLPLIEKELEKDPLSDQANDLLFDTCLKLELYETAAFALETIRKGNQIGRAHV
;
A
#
# COMPACT_ATOMS: atom_id res chain seq x y z
N MET A 1 -9.98 -29.33 -12.52
CA MET A 1 -10.34 -28.45 -11.38
C MET A 1 -9.17 -27.67 -10.81
N ALA A 2 -7.94 -28.22 -10.75
CA ALA A 2 -6.75 -27.49 -10.31
C ALA A 2 -6.39 -26.26 -11.19
N PHE A 3 -6.64 -26.33 -12.50
CA PHE A 3 -6.35 -25.24 -13.45
C PHE A 3 -7.22 -24.00 -13.23
N ILE A 4 -8.46 -24.12 -12.79
CA ILE A 4 -9.37 -23.00 -12.56
C ILE A 4 -8.97 -22.24 -11.29
N LYS A 5 -8.59 -22.95 -10.22
CA LYS A 5 -8.08 -22.33 -8.99
C LYS A 5 -6.75 -21.59 -9.23
N THR A 6 -5.85 -22.18 -10.00
CA THR A 6 -4.56 -21.56 -10.35
C THR A 6 -4.75 -20.30 -11.19
N ARG A 7 -5.71 -20.31 -12.12
CA ARG A 7 -6.01 -19.16 -12.98
C ARG A 7 -6.67 -18.01 -12.19
N ILE A 8 -7.52 -18.32 -11.23
CA ILE A 8 -8.14 -17.33 -10.33
C ILE A 8 -7.07 -16.70 -9.41
N ILE A 9 -6.14 -17.50 -8.89
CA ILE A 9 -5.04 -17.01 -8.06
C ILE A 9 -4.10 -16.14 -8.88
N LEU A 10 -3.75 -16.51 -10.10
CA LEU A 10 -2.91 -15.72 -11.01
C LEU A 10 -3.57 -14.39 -11.39
N ASN A 11 -4.87 -14.38 -11.64
CA ASN A 11 -5.62 -13.14 -11.92
C ASN A 11 -5.72 -12.22 -10.69
N ALA A 12 -5.78 -12.80 -9.48
CA ALA A 12 -5.79 -12.02 -8.23
C ALA A 12 -4.43 -11.39 -7.91
N MET A 13 -3.35 -11.92 -8.47
CA MET A 13 -1.98 -11.48 -8.25
C MET A 13 -1.44 -10.56 -9.36
N SER A 14 -2.11 -10.45 -10.51
CA SER A 14 -1.70 -9.53 -11.56
C SER A 14 -2.11 -8.09 -11.25
N GLU A 15 -1.33 -7.14 -11.72
CA GLU A 15 -1.73 -5.74 -11.70
C GLU A 15 -2.93 -5.55 -12.61
N ILE A 16 -3.94 -4.85 -12.11
CA ILE A 16 -5.21 -4.63 -12.80
C ILE A 16 -5.53 -3.13 -12.85
N THR A 17 -6.28 -2.76 -13.87
CA THR A 17 -6.83 -1.41 -14.03
C THR A 17 -8.23 -1.32 -13.42
N GLU A 18 -8.76 -0.09 -13.32
CA GLU A 18 -10.13 0.14 -12.85
C GLU A 18 -11.17 -0.68 -13.63
N LYS A 19 -10.96 -0.84 -14.94
CA LYS A 19 -11.87 -1.60 -15.79
C LYS A 19 -11.93 -3.08 -15.45
N GLU A 20 -10.81 -3.62 -14.96
CA GLU A 20 -10.65 -5.02 -14.58
C GLU A 20 -11.03 -5.28 -13.13
N LEU A 21 -11.38 -4.24 -12.38
CA LEU A 21 -11.77 -4.38 -10.98
C LEU A 21 -13.02 -5.26 -10.86
N PRO A 22 -13.02 -6.26 -9.96
CA PRO A 22 -14.19 -7.11 -9.75
C PRO A 22 -15.47 -6.32 -9.46
N PRO A 23 -16.63 -6.71 -10.02
CA PRO A 23 -17.87 -5.96 -9.86
C PRO A 23 -18.29 -5.70 -8.42
N ASN A 24 -17.99 -6.61 -7.51
CA ASN A 24 -18.29 -6.45 -6.07
C ASN A 24 -17.45 -5.36 -5.40
N LEU A 25 -16.30 -5.00 -5.95
CA LEU A 25 -15.41 -3.96 -5.42
C LEU A 25 -15.69 -2.58 -6.02
N LYS A 26 -16.36 -2.50 -7.15
CA LYS A 26 -16.67 -1.23 -7.82
C LYS A 26 -17.45 -0.25 -6.95
N PRO A 27 -18.49 -0.65 -6.18
CA PRO A 27 -19.17 0.27 -5.28
C PRO A 27 -18.27 0.86 -4.19
N LEU A 28 -17.37 0.06 -3.61
CA LEU A 28 -16.39 0.54 -2.63
C LEU A 28 -15.41 1.53 -3.26
N TRP A 29 -14.94 1.22 -4.46
CA TRP A 29 -14.05 2.11 -5.20
C TRP A 29 -14.71 3.45 -5.50
N LEU A 30 -15.96 3.47 -5.96
CA LEU A 30 -16.70 4.71 -6.23
C LEU A 30 -16.92 5.52 -4.98
N LYS A 31 -17.22 4.90 -3.84
CA LYS A 31 -17.30 5.59 -2.54
C LYS A 31 -15.97 6.20 -2.14
N ALA A 32 -14.87 5.48 -2.37
CA ALA A 32 -13.53 6.00 -2.09
C ALA A 32 -13.20 7.22 -2.97
N LEU A 33 -13.51 7.15 -4.27
CA LEU A 33 -13.35 8.28 -5.19
C LEU A 33 -14.12 9.51 -4.70
N THR A 34 -15.38 9.34 -4.31
CA THR A 34 -16.20 10.41 -3.78
C THR A 34 -15.59 11.01 -2.51
N ALA A 35 -15.11 10.17 -1.60
CA ALA A 35 -14.44 10.61 -0.37
C ALA A 35 -13.21 11.48 -0.68
N VAL A 36 -12.39 11.06 -1.66
CA VAL A 36 -11.21 11.82 -2.08
C VAL A 36 -11.61 13.15 -2.72
N GLN A 37 -12.61 13.16 -3.60
CA GLN A 37 -13.11 14.37 -4.25
C GLN A 37 -13.64 15.39 -3.26
N THR A 38 -14.21 14.93 -2.15
CA THR A 38 -14.73 15.80 -1.08
C THR A 38 -13.69 16.05 0.03
N SER A 39 -12.43 15.67 -0.19
CA SER A 39 -11.33 15.79 0.77
C SER A 39 -11.58 15.06 2.10
N ASN A 40 -12.45 14.08 2.11
CA ASN A 40 -12.70 13.22 3.28
C ASN A 40 -11.74 12.02 3.29
N PHE A 41 -10.46 12.33 3.46
CA PHE A 41 -9.39 11.35 3.35
C PHE A 41 -9.46 10.25 4.44
N SER A 42 -9.84 10.63 5.65
CA SER A 42 -9.99 9.66 6.76
C SER A 42 -11.07 8.61 6.50
N TYR A 43 -12.11 8.97 5.77
CA TYR A 43 -13.15 8.04 5.32
C TYR A 43 -12.69 7.21 4.11
N GLY A 44 -11.93 7.82 3.20
CA GLY A 44 -11.41 7.15 2.00
C GLY A 44 -10.41 6.04 2.30
N ILE A 45 -9.56 6.20 3.30
CA ILE A 45 -8.50 5.24 3.64
C ILE A 45 -9.05 3.83 3.90
N PRO A 46 -9.99 3.60 4.82
CA PRO A 46 -10.48 2.25 5.07
C PRO A 46 -11.21 1.63 3.87
N LEU A 47 -11.87 2.44 3.05
CA LEU A 47 -12.50 1.96 1.81
C LEU A 47 -11.45 1.45 0.81
N LEU A 48 -10.38 2.21 0.61
CA LEU A 48 -9.27 1.83 -0.27
C LEU A 48 -8.53 0.60 0.25
N GLN A 49 -8.32 0.51 1.55
CA GLN A 49 -7.70 -0.68 2.16
C GLN A 49 -8.56 -1.93 1.95
N ALA A 50 -9.89 -1.80 2.05
CA ALA A 50 -10.80 -2.91 1.79
C ALA A 50 -10.76 -3.36 0.33
N VAL A 51 -10.70 -2.42 -0.63
CA VAL A 51 -10.54 -2.75 -2.05
C VAL A 51 -9.22 -3.47 -2.29
N LEU A 52 -8.11 -2.97 -1.76
CA LEU A 52 -6.78 -3.55 -1.96
C LEU A 52 -6.61 -4.93 -1.31
N LYS A 53 -7.33 -5.20 -0.24
CA LYS A 53 -7.32 -6.52 0.41
C LYS A 53 -7.79 -7.61 -0.56
N ASP A 54 -8.84 -7.34 -1.32
CA ASP A 54 -9.42 -8.28 -2.26
C ASP A 54 -8.85 -8.14 -3.68
N ALA A 55 -8.27 -6.98 -4.01
CA ALA A 55 -7.62 -6.70 -5.28
C ALA A 55 -6.22 -6.10 -5.06
N PRO A 56 -5.24 -6.90 -4.59
CA PRO A 56 -3.91 -6.39 -4.24
C PRO A 56 -3.12 -5.83 -5.41
N GLY A 57 -3.45 -6.21 -6.65
CA GLY A 57 -2.83 -5.69 -7.86
C GLY A 57 -3.45 -4.39 -8.39
N PHE A 58 -4.42 -3.80 -7.70
CA PHE A 58 -5.06 -2.56 -8.14
C PHE A 58 -4.20 -1.33 -7.79
N LEU A 59 -3.25 -1.02 -8.66
CA LEU A 59 -2.25 0.02 -8.42
C LEU A 59 -2.85 1.42 -8.31
N GLU A 60 -3.86 1.75 -9.12
CA GLU A 60 -4.55 3.05 -9.04
C GLU A 60 -5.13 3.29 -7.63
N GLY A 61 -5.76 2.25 -7.07
CA GLY A 61 -6.28 2.29 -5.70
C GLY A 61 -5.18 2.48 -4.66
N ARG A 62 -4.03 1.83 -4.84
CA ARG A 62 -2.89 1.97 -3.93
C ARG A 62 -2.28 3.37 -4.00
N LYS A 63 -2.14 3.94 -5.18
CA LYS A 63 -1.68 5.32 -5.37
C LYS A 63 -2.62 6.31 -4.70
N MET A 64 -3.92 6.10 -4.85
CA MET A 64 -4.94 6.95 -4.21
C MET A 64 -4.91 6.82 -2.69
N LEU A 65 -4.74 5.61 -2.16
CA LEU A 65 -4.56 5.38 -0.72
C LEU A 65 -3.35 6.17 -0.19
N ARG A 66 -2.22 6.09 -0.88
CA ARG A 66 -1.02 6.81 -0.49
C ARG A 66 -1.24 8.34 -0.51
N THR A 67 -1.97 8.84 -1.49
CA THR A 67 -2.34 10.25 -1.55
C THR A 67 -3.17 10.68 -0.32
N CYS A 68 -4.19 9.89 0.05
CA CYS A 68 -4.99 10.17 1.25
C CYS A 68 -4.14 10.20 2.52
N GLU A 69 -3.28 9.22 2.69
CA GLU A 69 -2.39 9.12 3.84
C GLU A 69 -1.43 10.32 3.92
N LEU A 70 -0.85 10.72 2.79
CA LEU A 70 0.04 11.87 2.71
C LEU A 70 -0.68 13.19 3.02
N GLN A 71 -1.93 13.33 2.59
CA GLN A 71 -2.75 14.50 2.92
C GLN A 71 -2.97 14.61 4.44
N LEU A 72 -3.23 13.50 5.11
CA LEU A 72 -3.45 13.49 6.56
C LEU A 72 -2.16 13.67 7.37
N THR A 73 -1.03 13.22 6.86
CA THR A 73 0.28 13.37 7.53
C THR A 73 1.01 14.66 7.15
N GLY A 74 0.42 15.49 6.27
CA GLY A 74 1.03 16.76 5.83
C GLY A 74 2.25 16.57 4.94
N ASN A 75 2.37 15.47 4.21
CA ASN A 75 3.52 15.14 3.36
C ASN A 75 4.88 15.17 4.11
N THR A 76 4.86 14.88 5.40
CA THR A 76 6.08 14.87 6.21
C THR A 76 6.57 13.46 6.43
N LYS A 77 7.88 13.28 6.26
CA LYS A 77 8.56 12.05 6.65
C LYS A 77 8.81 12.08 8.15
N LYS A 78 8.33 11.08 8.87
CA LYS A 78 8.62 10.98 10.31
C LYS A 78 10.10 10.73 10.51
N LYS A 79 10.74 11.59 11.33
CA LYS A 79 12.15 11.42 11.67
C LYS A 79 12.32 10.20 12.57
N GLY A 80 13.15 9.25 12.15
CA GLY A 80 13.66 8.22 13.04
C GLY A 80 14.58 8.86 14.07
N GLY A 81 14.05 9.22 15.23
CA GLY A 81 14.84 9.64 16.38
C GLY A 81 15.25 8.44 17.23
N LEU A 82 16.06 8.68 18.28
CA LEU A 82 16.42 7.66 19.29
C LEU A 82 15.19 6.97 19.89
N PHE A 83 14.05 7.66 19.87
CA PHE A 83 12.74 7.16 20.29
C PHE A 83 11.85 6.74 19.12
N GLY A 84 12.31 6.86 17.87
CA GLY A 84 11.61 6.40 16.66
C GLY A 84 11.43 4.89 16.61
N MET A 85 12.08 4.15 17.51
CA MET A 85 11.85 2.73 17.72
C MET A 85 10.48 2.43 18.36
N SER A 86 9.80 3.42 18.90
CA SER A 86 8.49 3.21 19.55
C SER A 86 7.30 3.26 18.58
N GLY A 87 7.49 3.65 17.34
CA GLY A 87 6.40 3.82 16.38
C GLY A 87 6.32 2.74 15.31
N GLY A 88 7.05 2.88 14.23
CA GLY A 88 6.87 2.11 13.01
C GLY A 88 7.89 0.99 12.78
N GLY A 89 9.16 1.21 13.16
CA GLY A 89 10.25 0.31 12.77
C GLY A 89 10.13 -1.11 13.32
N MET A 90 9.75 -1.27 14.57
CA MET A 90 9.59 -2.60 15.18
C MET A 90 8.36 -3.34 14.66
N SER A 91 7.28 -2.62 14.35
CA SER A 91 6.09 -3.22 13.74
C SER A 91 6.39 -3.75 12.35
N VAL A 92 7.12 -2.98 11.54
CA VAL A 92 7.55 -3.39 10.19
C VAL A 92 8.48 -4.59 10.27
N MET A 93 9.45 -4.61 11.18
CA MET A 93 10.36 -5.74 11.37
C MET A 93 9.64 -7.06 11.63
N LYS A 94 8.54 -7.03 12.39
CA LYS A 94 7.73 -8.22 12.68
C LYS A 94 7.02 -8.77 11.44
N LEU A 95 6.86 -7.98 10.38
CA LEU A 95 6.19 -8.41 9.16
C LEU A 95 7.11 -9.11 8.16
N HIS A 96 8.44 -9.04 8.33
CA HIS A 96 9.37 -9.70 7.41
C HIS A 96 9.21 -11.22 7.34
N GLY A 97 9.02 -11.86 8.49
CA GLY A 97 8.76 -13.30 8.55
C GLY A 97 7.46 -13.69 7.85
N PRO A 98 6.31 -13.12 8.26
CA PRO A 98 5.03 -13.34 7.60
C PRO A 98 5.05 -13.04 6.10
N ALA A 99 5.73 -11.98 5.66
CA ALA A 99 5.84 -11.62 4.25
C ALA A 99 6.55 -12.68 3.40
N LYS A 100 7.48 -13.42 4.01
CA LYS A 100 8.15 -14.54 3.34
C LYS A 100 7.25 -15.77 3.23
N LYS A 101 6.41 -16.01 4.24
CA LYS A 101 5.54 -17.20 4.31
C LYS A 101 4.25 -17.01 3.51
N ASP A 102 3.62 -15.86 3.65
CA ASP A 102 2.35 -15.54 2.99
C ASP A 102 2.35 -14.06 2.58
N PRO A 103 2.95 -13.76 1.42
CA PRO A 103 3.07 -12.37 0.96
C PRO A 103 1.71 -11.71 0.71
N ILE A 104 0.71 -12.44 0.21
CA ILE A 104 -0.63 -11.88 -0.05
C ILE A 104 -1.31 -11.46 1.26
N ALA A 105 -1.32 -12.33 2.25
CA ALA A 105 -1.93 -12.03 3.54
C ALA A 105 -1.20 -10.91 4.30
N THR A 106 0.08 -10.71 4.01
CA THR A 106 0.89 -9.68 4.67
C THR A 106 0.71 -8.29 4.06
N LEU A 107 0.34 -8.18 2.77
CA LEU A 107 0.14 -6.87 2.12
C LEU A 107 -0.80 -5.94 2.90
N PRO A 108 -1.98 -6.36 3.38
CA PRO A 108 -2.85 -5.48 4.16
C PRO A 108 -2.20 -4.98 5.46
N LEU A 109 -1.34 -5.79 6.07
CA LEU A 109 -0.63 -5.41 7.29
C LEU A 109 0.45 -4.36 6.99
N ILE A 110 1.14 -4.48 5.86
CA ILE A 110 2.11 -3.48 5.39
C ILE A 110 1.39 -2.16 5.12
N GLU A 111 0.22 -2.20 4.49
CA GLU A 111 -0.59 -0.99 4.24
C GLU A 111 -1.01 -0.30 5.55
N LYS A 112 -1.28 -1.06 6.61
CA LYS A 112 -1.57 -0.49 7.94
C LYS A 112 -0.35 0.24 8.53
N GLU A 113 0.85 -0.26 8.31
CA GLU A 113 2.06 0.44 8.73
C GLU A 113 2.30 1.72 7.91
N LEU A 114 2.05 1.65 6.60
CA LEU A 114 2.15 2.82 5.71
C LEU A 114 1.08 3.88 6.01
N GLU A 115 -0.08 3.52 6.53
CA GLU A 115 -1.08 4.47 7.02
C GLU A 115 -0.51 5.37 8.12
N LYS A 116 0.30 4.80 9.00
CA LYS A 116 0.94 5.55 10.10
C LYS A 116 2.08 6.44 9.61
N ASP A 117 2.85 5.96 8.65
CA ASP A 117 3.99 6.67 8.06
C ASP A 117 4.15 6.27 6.58
N PRO A 118 3.46 6.96 5.68
CA PRO A 118 3.45 6.60 4.26
C PRO A 118 4.80 6.80 3.56
N LEU A 119 5.70 7.57 4.14
CA LEU A 119 7.05 7.80 3.60
C LEU A 119 8.14 6.96 4.31
N SER A 120 7.75 6.01 5.14
CA SER A 120 8.69 5.09 5.81
C SER A 120 9.49 4.30 4.79
N ASP A 121 10.81 4.43 4.84
CA ASP A 121 11.72 3.65 3.98
C ASP A 121 11.56 2.16 4.24
N GLN A 122 11.52 1.76 5.50
CA GLN A 122 11.42 0.36 5.91
C GLN A 122 10.11 -0.30 5.45
N ALA A 123 8.98 0.39 5.60
CA ALA A 123 7.68 -0.13 5.17
C ALA A 123 7.58 -0.21 3.65
N ASN A 124 8.09 0.79 2.92
CA ASN A 124 8.13 0.76 1.46
C ASN A 124 9.12 -0.26 0.91
N ASP A 125 10.27 -0.49 1.55
CA ASP A 125 11.20 -1.57 1.20
C ASP A 125 10.54 -2.93 1.35
N LEU A 126 9.79 -3.14 2.44
CA LEU A 126 9.06 -4.39 2.65
C LEU A 126 7.94 -4.56 1.62
N LEU A 127 7.24 -3.48 1.29
CA LEU A 127 6.24 -3.48 0.21
C LEU A 127 6.89 -3.88 -1.12
N PHE A 128 8.04 -3.26 -1.45
CA PHE A 128 8.81 -3.59 -2.65
C PHE A 128 9.16 -5.08 -2.71
N ASP A 129 9.80 -5.60 -1.68
CA ASP A 129 10.22 -7.01 -1.62
C ASP A 129 9.04 -7.97 -1.74
N THR A 130 7.92 -7.64 -1.07
CA THR A 130 6.71 -8.46 -1.09
C THR A 130 6.06 -8.45 -2.47
N CYS A 131 5.99 -7.29 -3.11
CA CYS A 131 5.43 -7.15 -4.46
C CYS A 131 6.31 -7.83 -5.52
N LEU A 132 7.63 -7.83 -5.37
CA LEU A 132 8.52 -8.58 -6.26
C LEU A 132 8.22 -10.09 -6.21
N LYS A 133 8.00 -10.64 -5.02
CA LYS A 133 7.63 -12.06 -4.88
C LYS A 133 6.31 -12.40 -5.54
N LEU A 134 5.39 -11.45 -5.54
CA LEU A 134 4.07 -11.60 -6.15
C LEU A 134 4.03 -11.22 -7.63
N GLU A 135 5.18 -10.83 -8.20
CA GLU A 135 5.30 -10.36 -9.59
C GLU A 135 4.47 -9.11 -9.89
N LEU A 136 4.17 -8.32 -8.85
CA LEU A 136 3.53 -7.02 -8.96
C LEU A 136 4.61 -5.93 -9.19
N TYR A 137 5.18 -5.92 -10.39
CA TYR A 137 6.38 -5.11 -10.68
C TYR A 137 6.11 -3.61 -10.70
N GLU A 138 4.97 -3.15 -11.20
CA GLU A 138 4.62 -1.74 -11.20
C GLU A 138 4.36 -1.23 -9.78
N THR A 139 3.74 -2.05 -8.95
CA THR A 139 3.55 -1.75 -7.52
C THR A 139 4.88 -1.69 -6.79
N ALA A 140 5.80 -2.61 -7.09
CA ALA A 140 7.15 -2.59 -6.54
C ALA A 140 7.89 -1.31 -6.94
N ALA A 141 7.82 -0.92 -8.21
CA ALA A 141 8.41 0.33 -8.70
C ALA A 141 7.80 1.56 -7.99
N PHE A 142 6.50 1.55 -7.76
CA PHE A 142 5.81 2.61 -7.01
C PHE A 142 6.32 2.74 -5.58
N ALA A 143 6.60 1.62 -4.91
CA ALA A 143 7.17 1.64 -3.55
C ALA A 143 8.56 2.31 -3.54
N LEU A 144 9.43 1.96 -4.48
CA LEU A 144 10.76 2.62 -4.62
C LEU A 144 10.64 4.10 -4.94
N GLU A 145 9.70 4.48 -5.79
CA GLU A 145 9.44 5.88 -6.12
C GLU A 145 9.00 6.66 -4.88
N THR A 146 8.22 6.05 -4.01
CA THR A 146 7.78 6.66 -2.74
C THR A 146 8.98 6.90 -1.81
N ILE A 147 9.91 5.96 -1.72
CA ILE A 147 11.16 6.13 -0.95
C ILE A 147 11.95 7.31 -1.51
N ARG A 148 12.12 7.37 -2.83
CA ARG A 148 12.87 8.46 -3.48
C ARG A 148 12.26 9.83 -3.18
N LYS A 149 10.94 9.95 -3.28
CA LYS A 149 10.21 11.19 -2.95
C LYS A 149 10.36 11.56 -1.48
N GLY A 150 10.24 10.60 -0.57
CA GLY A 150 10.42 10.82 0.85
C GLY A 150 11.82 11.35 1.18
N ASN A 151 12.85 10.82 0.53
CA ASN A 151 14.22 11.27 0.71
C ASN A 151 14.46 12.68 0.16
N GLN A 152 13.82 13.04 -0.96
CA GLN A 152 13.87 14.40 -1.49
C GLN A 152 13.20 15.40 -0.54
N ILE A 153 12.04 15.07 0.03
CA ILE A 153 11.33 15.89 1.01
C ILE A 153 12.21 16.08 2.27
N GLY A 154 12.82 14.99 2.77
CA GLY A 154 13.73 15.06 3.91
C GLY A 154 14.93 15.98 3.70
N ARG A 155 15.51 16.00 2.50
CA ARG A 155 16.62 16.88 2.14
C ARG A 155 16.21 18.35 2.02
N ALA A 156 15.01 18.61 1.54
CA ALA A 156 14.49 19.98 1.38
C ALA A 156 14.23 20.68 2.71
N HIS A 157 14.06 19.93 3.81
CA HIS A 157 13.81 20.45 5.16
C HIS A 157 15.07 20.53 6.04
N VAL A 158 16.24 20.23 5.47
CA VAL A 158 17.55 20.42 6.11
C VAL A 158 18.11 21.81 5.70
#